data_7f95d375f77852cb30d89dc96b0714cd
#
_entry.id   7f95d375f77852cb30d89dc96b0714cd
#
_cell.length_a   1.000
_cell.length_b   1.000
_cell.length_c   1.000
_cell.angle_alpha   90.00
_cell.angle_beta   90.00
_cell.angle_gamma   90.00
#
_symmetry.space_group_name_H-M   'P 1'
#
loop_
_entity.id
_entity.type
_entity.pdbx_description
1 polymer ?
#
loop_
_entity_poly.entity_id
_entity_poly.type
_entity_poly.pdbx_seq_one_letter_code
_entity_poly.pdbx_strand_id
1 'polypeptide(L)'
;MDERMQGNMTCGAARTRECRHVGERYDRMVDSGIHCQYYGHSDFLNYGYWDETTRDQKEASERLVEKLLEFLPRRRGRILDVACGKGATTRYLCRYFAPEKIVGINISAKQVEIARRNAPGCTFLVMDATRLDFADQSFDVVICVEAAFHFLTRRQFFREACRVLRPGGWLLLSDILMHAEAEKRRRYRHEENYVRDEVEYRQQLEAAGFNPVQVVDATEPCWKGHFMNVVRFFHEKFFAGEIDRRELAERLRLSYDRVPDTEKYLLVAARRRESAAEPSI
;
A
#
# COMPACT_ATOMS: atom_id res chain seq x y z
N MET A 1 23.94 19.98 -28.68
CA MET A 1 22.52 19.82 -28.23
C MET A 1 22.38 18.50 -27.58
N ASP A 2 22.00 18.47 -26.36
CA ASP A 2 22.47 17.74 -25.18
C ASP A 2 21.82 16.35 -25.06
N GLU A 3 22.61 15.27 -25.11
CA GLU A 3 22.17 13.87 -24.87
C GLU A 3 21.49 13.71 -23.49
N ARG A 4 21.73 14.60 -22.54
CA ARG A 4 21.05 14.61 -21.23
C ARG A 4 19.58 15.01 -21.30
N MET A 5 19.18 15.81 -22.28
CA MET A 5 17.77 16.22 -22.48
C MET A 5 16.93 15.09 -23.11
N GLN A 6 17.52 14.30 -24.00
CA GLN A 6 16.82 13.15 -24.63
C GLN A 6 16.62 12.00 -23.61
N GLY A 7 17.59 11.72 -22.74
CA GLY A 7 17.48 10.73 -21.68
C GLY A 7 16.36 11.02 -20.66
N ASN A 8 16.14 12.29 -20.31
CA ASN A 8 15.10 12.71 -19.38
C ASN A 8 13.67 12.62 -19.97
N MET A 9 13.50 12.87 -21.28
CA MET A 9 12.19 12.75 -21.94
C MET A 9 11.75 11.31 -22.12
N THR A 10 12.67 10.39 -22.42
CA THR A 10 12.37 8.94 -22.56
C THR A 10 12.07 8.28 -21.21
N CYS A 11 12.78 8.66 -20.15
CA CYS A 11 12.52 8.18 -18.79
C CYS A 11 11.15 8.65 -18.26
N GLY A 12 10.77 9.92 -18.50
CA GLY A 12 9.46 10.46 -18.12
C GLY A 12 8.29 9.78 -18.83
N ALA A 13 8.41 9.50 -20.13
CA ALA A 13 7.39 8.83 -20.92
C ALA A 13 7.19 7.35 -20.51
N ALA A 14 8.29 6.61 -20.27
CA ALA A 14 8.25 5.24 -19.78
C ALA A 14 7.58 5.18 -18.39
N ARG A 15 8.00 6.04 -17.46
CA ARG A 15 7.43 6.18 -16.12
C ARG A 15 5.92 6.44 -16.13
N THR A 16 5.46 7.36 -17.00
CA THR A 16 4.02 7.66 -17.14
C THR A 16 3.25 6.45 -17.66
N ARG A 17 3.85 5.65 -18.56
CA ARG A 17 3.23 4.44 -19.12
C ARG A 17 3.06 3.35 -18.07
N GLU A 18 4.06 3.09 -17.23
CA GLU A 18 4.03 2.06 -16.19
C GLU A 18 3.05 2.40 -15.06
N CYS A 19 3.07 3.65 -14.58
CA CYS A 19 2.09 4.13 -13.62
C CYS A 19 0.65 3.96 -14.14
N ARG A 20 0.42 4.25 -15.43
CA ARG A 20 -0.88 4.05 -16.08
C ARG A 20 -1.31 2.58 -16.07
N HIS A 21 -0.41 1.65 -16.38
CA HIS A 21 -0.72 0.22 -16.39
C HIS A 21 -1.05 -0.34 -15.01
N VAL A 22 -0.40 0.12 -13.95
CA VAL A 22 -0.77 -0.24 -12.58
C VAL A 22 -2.18 0.24 -12.28
N GLY A 23 -2.51 1.50 -12.57
CA GLY A 23 -3.85 2.06 -12.39
C GLY A 23 -4.91 1.25 -13.14
N GLU A 24 -4.71 1.00 -14.45
CA GLU A 24 -5.63 0.21 -15.30
C GLU A 24 -5.85 -1.23 -14.80
N ARG A 25 -4.82 -1.88 -14.24
CA ARG A 25 -4.95 -3.21 -13.64
C ARG A 25 -5.90 -3.20 -12.45
N TYR A 26 -5.69 -2.26 -11.52
CA TYR A 26 -6.55 -2.11 -10.36
C TYR A 26 -7.97 -1.67 -10.73
N ASP A 27 -8.13 -0.80 -11.74
CA ASP A 27 -9.44 -0.39 -12.24
C ASP A 27 -10.25 -1.58 -12.78
N ARG A 28 -9.58 -2.56 -13.45
CA ARG A 28 -10.24 -3.81 -13.89
C ARG A 28 -10.60 -4.74 -12.74
N MET A 29 -9.75 -4.84 -11.71
CA MET A 29 -10.06 -5.64 -10.52
C MET A 29 -11.28 -5.13 -9.77
N VAL A 30 -11.43 -3.81 -9.69
CA VAL A 30 -12.56 -3.13 -9.04
C VAL A 30 -13.91 -3.51 -9.67
N ASP A 31 -13.94 -3.78 -10.97
CA ASP A 31 -15.17 -4.11 -11.72
C ASP A 31 -15.50 -5.62 -11.64
N SER A 32 -14.66 -6.46 -11.04
CA SER A 32 -14.90 -7.90 -10.94
C SER A 32 -15.90 -8.23 -9.83
N GLY A 33 -17.05 -8.79 -10.19
CA GLY A 33 -18.11 -9.15 -9.24
C GLY A 33 -17.66 -10.11 -8.14
N ILE A 34 -16.87 -11.14 -8.48
CA ILE A 34 -16.36 -12.11 -7.50
C ILE A 34 -15.33 -11.48 -6.55
N HIS A 35 -14.53 -10.55 -7.06
CA HIS A 35 -13.60 -9.78 -6.24
C HIS A 35 -14.35 -8.90 -5.23
N CYS A 36 -15.40 -8.20 -5.68
CA CYS A 36 -16.24 -7.41 -4.78
C CYS A 36 -16.88 -8.26 -3.69
N GLN A 37 -17.38 -9.46 -4.03
CA GLN A 37 -17.94 -10.40 -3.05
C GLN A 37 -16.89 -10.85 -2.03
N TYR A 38 -15.69 -11.22 -2.48
CA TYR A 38 -14.59 -11.62 -1.60
C TYR A 38 -14.25 -10.54 -0.57
N TYR A 39 -14.19 -9.28 -0.98
CA TYR A 39 -13.95 -8.15 -0.08
C TYR A 39 -15.21 -7.66 0.65
N GLY A 40 -16.33 -8.40 0.63
CA GLY A 40 -17.57 -8.03 1.31
C GLY A 40 -18.10 -6.65 0.88
N HIS A 41 -17.91 -6.27 -0.40
CA HIS A 41 -18.26 -4.97 -0.96
C HIS A 41 -17.70 -3.76 -0.18
N SER A 42 -16.56 -3.94 0.50
CA SER A 42 -16.00 -2.95 1.43
C SER A 42 -15.08 -1.91 0.80
N ASP A 43 -14.78 -2.03 -0.48
CA ASP A 43 -13.82 -1.20 -1.21
C ASP A 43 -12.34 -1.32 -0.80
N PHE A 44 -12.00 -2.18 0.18
CA PHE A 44 -10.62 -2.54 0.48
C PHE A 44 -10.00 -3.37 -0.66
N LEU A 45 -8.65 -3.32 -0.77
CA LEU A 45 -7.88 -4.06 -1.75
C LEU A 45 -6.63 -4.72 -1.14
N ASN A 46 -6.50 -4.70 0.19
CA ASN A 46 -5.36 -5.27 0.92
C ASN A 46 -5.63 -6.70 1.38
N TYR A 47 -4.57 -7.44 1.74
CA TYR A 47 -4.68 -8.83 2.21
C TYR A 47 -5.28 -8.96 3.60
N GLY A 48 -5.27 -7.87 4.39
CA GLY A 48 -5.79 -7.86 5.75
C GLY A 48 -4.81 -8.46 6.76
N TYR A 49 -5.19 -8.37 8.04
CA TYR A 49 -4.53 -9.02 9.16
C TYR A 49 -5.50 -10.01 9.79
N TRP A 50 -5.16 -11.29 9.75
CA TRP A 50 -5.98 -12.41 10.18
C TRP A 50 -5.50 -12.95 11.52
N ASP A 51 -6.40 -13.03 12.47
CA ASP A 51 -6.22 -13.72 13.73
C ASP A 51 -7.43 -14.62 14.03
N GLU A 52 -7.43 -15.29 15.16
CA GLU A 52 -8.47 -16.27 15.55
C GLU A 52 -9.88 -15.67 15.61
N THR A 53 -10.01 -14.34 15.74
CA THR A 53 -11.29 -13.65 15.87
C THR A 53 -11.77 -13.04 14.55
N THR A 54 -10.93 -13.01 13.52
CA THR A 54 -11.24 -12.41 12.22
C THR A 54 -12.19 -13.30 11.41
N ARG A 55 -13.34 -12.76 11.03
CA ARG A 55 -14.44 -13.50 10.38
C ARG A 55 -14.41 -13.46 8.87
N ASP A 56 -14.05 -12.31 8.30
CA ASP A 56 -14.10 -12.06 6.87
C ASP A 56 -12.99 -11.10 6.39
N GLN A 57 -12.86 -10.96 5.08
CA GLN A 57 -11.83 -10.13 4.46
C GLN A 57 -11.98 -8.63 4.78
N LYS A 58 -13.20 -8.14 4.96
CA LYS A 58 -13.43 -6.74 5.34
C LYS A 58 -12.87 -6.47 6.74
N GLU A 59 -13.21 -7.33 7.70
CA GLU A 59 -12.70 -7.23 9.07
C GLU A 59 -11.17 -7.37 9.11
N ALA A 60 -10.61 -8.30 8.36
CA ALA A 60 -9.16 -8.44 8.21
C ALA A 60 -8.51 -7.16 7.67
N SER A 61 -9.13 -6.54 6.67
CA SER A 61 -8.65 -5.29 6.08
C SER A 61 -8.69 -4.12 7.07
N GLU A 62 -9.76 -3.98 7.84
CA GLU A 62 -9.88 -2.99 8.90
C GLU A 62 -8.83 -3.22 10.00
N ARG A 63 -8.61 -4.49 10.38
CA ARG A 63 -7.64 -4.89 11.38
C ARG A 63 -6.19 -4.62 10.97
N LEU A 64 -5.86 -4.76 9.69
CA LEU A 64 -4.56 -4.36 9.16
C LEU A 64 -4.29 -2.86 9.38
N VAL A 65 -5.30 -2.01 9.12
CA VAL A 65 -5.16 -0.58 9.37
C VAL A 65 -4.97 -0.30 10.88
N GLU A 66 -5.72 -1.00 11.76
CA GLU A 66 -5.53 -0.90 13.21
C GLU A 66 -4.11 -1.27 13.64
N LYS A 67 -3.57 -2.38 13.11
CA LYS A 67 -2.20 -2.83 13.42
C LYS A 67 -1.16 -1.80 13.03
N LEU A 68 -1.34 -1.10 11.93
CA LEU A 68 -0.47 0.02 11.56
C LEU A 68 -0.65 1.21 12.51
N LEU A 69 -1.88 1.54 12.89
CA LEU A 69 -2.14 2.65 13.81
C LEU A 69 -1.69 2.38 15.26
N GLU A 70 -1.51 1.12 15.67
CA GLU A 70 -0.96 0.74 16.98
C GLU A 70 0.49 1.22 17.18
N PHE A 71 1.25 1.43 16.10
CA PHE A 71 2.60 2.00 16.18
C PHE A 71 2.61 3.50 16.57
N LEU A 72 1.50 4.20 16.39
CA LEU A 72 1.44 5.62 16.72
C LEU A 72 1.28 5.83 18.23
N PRO A 73 2.10 6.68 18.86
CA PRO A 73 1.90 7.04 20.25
C PRO A 73 0.60 7.84 20.47
N ARG A 74 0.14 8.52 19.44
CA ARG A 74 -1.11 9.30 19.40
C ARG A 74 -1.68 9.35 18.01
N ARG A 75 -2.98 9.09 17.85
CA ARG A 75 -3.72 9.12 16.58
C ARG A 75 -4.29 10.53 16.34
N ARG A 76 -3.44 11.48 15.99
CA ARG A 76 -3.82 12.89 15.77
C ARG A 76 -2.93 13.58 14.72
N GLY A 77 -3.37 14.77 14.28
CA GLY A 77 -2.63 15.59 13.33
C GLY A 77 -3.14 15.41 11.90
N ARG A 78 -2.36 15.88 10.94
CA ARG A 78 -2.67 15.78 9.51
C ARG A 78 -2.06 14.50 8.94
N ILE A 79 -2.87 13.68 8.26
CA ILE A 79 -2.44 12.40 7.72
C ILE A 79 -2.58 12.36 6.21
N LEU A 80 -1.56 11.76 5.54
CA LEU A 80 -1.55 11.46 4.12
C LEU A 80 -1.72 9.95 3.91
N ASP A 81 -2.80 9.53 3.24
CA ASP A 81 -3.06 8.15 2.81
C ASP A 81 -2.56 7.99 1.36
N VAL A 82 -1.43 7.32 1.22
CA VAL A 82 -0.72 7.16 -0.08
C VAL A 82 -1.20 5.90 -0.77
N ALA A 83 -1.57 6.03 -2.05
CA ALA A 83 -2.21 4.99 -2.84
C ALA A 83 -3.54 4.51 -2.20
N CYS A 84 -4.37 5.46 -1.81
CA CYS A 84 -5.61 5.28 -1.04
C CYS A 84 -6.68 4.39 -1.72
N GLY A 85 -6.45 3.93 -2.94
CA GLY A 85 -7.40 3.12 -3.70
C GLY A 85 -8.76 3.80 -3.83
N LYS A 86 -9.82 3.06 -3.53
CA LYS A 86 -11.21 3.56 -3.50
C LYS A 86 -11.57 4.31 -2.20
N GLY A 87 -10.58 4.61 -1.36
CA GLY A 87 -10.77 5.40 -0.12
C GLY A 87 -11.29 4.60 1.09
N ALA A 88 -11.22 3.26 1.07
CA ALA A 88 -11.67 2.44 2.19
C ALA A 88 -10.79 2.65 3.44
N THR A 89 -9.46 2.65 3.27
CA THR A 89 -8.51 3.01 4.33
C THR A 89 -8.76 4.43 4.82
N THR A 90 -8.88 5.40 3.91
CA THR A 90 -9.17 6.80 4.24
C THR A 90 -10.46 6.93 5.07
N ARG A 91 -11.55 6.25 4.66
CA ARG A 91 -12.80 6.23 5.42
C ARG A 91 -12.62 5.63 6.82
N TYR A 92 -11.82 4.57 6.94
CA TYR A 92 -11.53 3.97 8.24
C TYR A 92 -10.76 4.92 9.16
N LEU A 93 -9.81 5.69 8.61
CA LEU A 93 -9.04 6.69 9.35
C LEU A 93 -9.92 7.81 9.94
N CYS A 94 -11.10 8.10 9.36
CA CYS A 94 -12.06 9.07 9.92
C CYS A 94 -12.60 8.68 11.32
N ARG A 95 -12.34 7.46 11.80
CA ARG A 95 -12.63 7.07 13.20
C ARG A 95 -11.70 7.75 14.21
N TYR A 96 -10.53 8.22 13.76
CA TYR A 96 -9.45 8.72 14.62
C TYR A 96 -8.98 10.13 14.25
N PHE A 97 -9.11 10.50 12.99
CA PHE A 97 -8.68 11.79 12.47
C PHE A 97 -9.90 12.54 11.91
N ALA A 98 -9.96 13.84 12.15
CA ALA A 98 -11.00 14.67 11.56
C ALA A 98 -10.87 14.63 10.01
N PRO A 99 -11.97 14.45 9.27
CA PRO A 99 -11.94 14.25 7.80
C PRO A 99 -11.15 15.33 7.05
N GLU A 100 -11.24 16.58 7.47
CA GLU A 100 -10.51 17.72 6.87
C GLU A 100 -8.98 17.67 7.10
N LYS A 101 -8.51 16.78 7.98
CA LYS A 101 -7.09 16.51 8.23
C LYS A 101 -6.55 15.35 7.41
N ILE A 102 -7.41 14.64 6.68
CA ILE A 102 -7.03 13.47 5.90
C ILE A 102 -6.93 13.84 4.42
N VAL A 103 -5.77 13.55 3.83
CA VAL A 103 -5.54 13.69 2.40
C VAL A 103 -5.26 12.31 1.83
N GLY A 104 -6.02 11.86 0.84
CA GLY A 104 -5.77 10.64 0.08
C GLY A 104 -5.18 10.95 -1.28
N ILE A 105 -4.17 10.20 -1.71
CA ILE A 105 -3.64 10.29 -3.08
C ILE A 105 -3.65 8.93 -3.77
N ASN A 106 -3.90 8.94 -5.07
CA ASN A 106 -3.79 7.76 -5.93
C ASN A 106 -3.42 8.16 -7.34
N ILE A 107 -2.78 7.26 -8.07
CA ILE A 107 -2.41 7.46 -9.49
C ILE A 107 -3.62 7.35 -10.44
N SER A 108 -4.67 6.61 -10.06
CA SER A 108 -5.89 6.40 -10.85
C SER A 108 -6.93 7.48 -10.57
N ALA A 109 -7.27 8.27 -11.58
CA ALA A 109 -8.35 9.26 -11.49
C ALA A 109 -9.71 8.61 -11.21
N LYS A 110 -9.98 7.40 -11.75
CA LYS A 110 -11.20 6.63 -11.50
C LYS A 110 -11.35 6.27 -10.02
N GLN A 111 -10.28 5.78 -9.40
CA GLN A 111 -10.30 5.42 -7.98
C GLN A 111 -10.44 6.65 -7.07
N VAL A 112 -9.77 7.76 -7.41
CA VAL A 112 -9.90 9.04 -6.70
C VAL A 112 -11.34 9.55 -6.73
N GLU A 113 -12.03 9.42 -7.86
CA GLU A 113 -13.43 9.78 -8.00
C GLU A 113 -14.35 8.94 -7.08
N ILE A 114 -14.08 7.62 -6.98
CA ILE A 114 -14.78 6.72 -6.07
C ILE A 114 -14.47 7.08 -4.61
N ALA A 115 -13.20 7.34 -4.29
CA ALA A 115 -12.75 7.68 -2.94
C ALA A 115 -13.43 8.95 -2.40
N ARG A 116 -13.64 9.97 -3.24
CA ARG A 116 -14.38 11.20 -2.87
C ARG A 116 -15.81 10.91 -2.40
N ARG A 117 -16.48 9.92 -3.02
CA ARG A 117 -17.82 9.50 -2.61
C ARG A 117 -17.80 8.65 -1.34
N ASN A 118 -16.75 7.83 -1.18
CA ASN A 118 -16.64 6.89 -0.06
C ASN A 118 -16.21 7.52 1.26
N ALA A 119 -15.45 8.62 1.23
CA ALA A 119 -14.99 9.33 2.42
C ALA A 119 -15.21 10.85 2.27
N PRO A 120 -16.48 11.31 2.34
CA PRO A 120 -16.81 12.72 2.23
C PRO A 120 -16.15 13.54 3.36
N GLY A 121 -15.72 14.76 3.03
CA GLY A 121 -15.00 15.64 3.96
C GLY A 121 -13.48 15.48 3.91
N CYS A 122 -12.96 14.38 3.36
CA CYS A 122 -11.52 14.20 3.09
C CYS A 122 -11.13 14.83 1.75
N THR A 123 -9.85 15.18 1.61
CA THR A 123 -9.29 15.68 0.34
C THR A 123 -8.71 14.53 -0.46
N PHE A 124 -9.01 14.45 -1.78
CA PHE A 124 -8.44 13.42 -2.66
C PHE A 124 -7.84 14.02 -3.91
N LEU A 125 -6.58 13.61 -4.24
CA LEU A 125 -5.81 14.12 -5.37
C LEU A 125 -5.26 12.96 -6.22
N VAL A 126 -5.22 13.19 -7.55
CA VAL A 126 -4.50 12.30 -8.46
C VAL A 126 -3.03 12.69 -8.40
N MET A 127 -2.16 11.79 -7.91
CA MET A 127 -0.76 12.10 -7.64
C MET A 127 0.11 10.84 -7.64
N ASP A 128 1.36 10.97 -8.11
CA ASP A 128 2.38 9.93 -8.00
C ASP A 128 3.04 9.99 -6.60
N ALA A 129 3.04 8.86 -5.89
CA ALA A 129 3.63 8.72 -4.57
C ALA A 129 5.14 9.03 -4.52
N THR A 130 5.83 8.90 -5.66
CA THR A 130 7.28 9.16 -5.78
C THR A 130 7.60 10.60 -6.15
N ARG A 131 6.56 11.45 -6.27
CA ARG A 131 6.68 12.89 -6.54
C ARG A 131 5.50 13.63 -5.92
N LEU A 132 5.60 13.91 -4.63
CA LEU A 132 4.53 14.54 -3.87
C LEU A 132 4.54 16.06 -4.06
N ASP A 133 3.43 16.59 -4.59
CA ASP A 133 3.24 18.04 -4.74
C ASP A 133 2.65 18.64 -3.44
N PHE A 134 3.41 18.49 -2.36
CA PHE A 134 3.14 19.08 -1.06
C PHE A 134 4.38 19.79 -0.55
N ALA A 135 4.18 20.86 0.21
CA ALA A 135 5.28 21.53 0.90
C ALA A 135 5.95 20.59 1.90
N ASP A 136 7.22 20.85 2.20
CA ASP A 136 7.94 20.17 3.25
C ASP A 136 7.21 20.27 4.59
N GLN A 137 7.29 19.24 5.40
CA GLN A 137 6.75 19.22 6.76
C GLN A 137 5.24 19.52 6.85
N SER A 138 4.45 19.05 5.87
CA SER A 138 3.01 19.27 5.77
C SER A 138 2.17 18.30 6.59
N PHE A 139 2.72 17.12 6.93
CA PHE A 139 1.98 16.02 7.56
C PHE A 139 2.61 15.55 8.85
N ASP A 140 1.77 15.05 9.78
CA ASP A 140 2.20 14.42 11.02
C ASP A 140 2.35 12.89 10.81
N VAL A 141 1.53 12.32 9.93
CA VAL A 141 1.54 10.89 9.59
C VAL A 141 1.44 10.71 8.07
N VAL A 142 2.21 9.77 7.53
CA VAL A 142 2.02 9.21 6.19
C VAL A 142 1.73 7.72 6.35
N ILE A 143 0.65 7.24 5.75
CA ILE A 143 0.30 5.81 5.73
C ILE A 143 0.26 5.32 4.27
N CYS A 144 0.77 4.11 4.02
CA CYS A 144 0.73 3.46 2.71
C CYS A 144 0.47 1.96 2.90
N VAL A 145 -0.69 1.49 2.45
CA VAL A 145 -1.13 0.10 2.65
C VAL A 145 -1.00 -0.67 1.34
N GLU A 146 -0.09 -1.65 1.32
CA GLU A 146 0.14 -2.59 0.20
C GLU A 146 0.33 -1.93 -1.18
N ALA A 147 1.17 -0.91 -1.26
CA ALA A 147 1.38 -0.22 -2.53
C ALA A 147 2.85 0.03 -2.90
N ALA A 148 3.76 0.13 -1.94
CA ALA A 148 5.12 0.58 -2.20
C ALA A 148 5.91 -0.35 -3.15
N PHE A 149 5.59 -1.65 -3.19
CA PHE A 149 6.17 -2.60 -4.15
C PHE A 149 5.78 -2.34 -5.61
N HIS A 150 4.86 -1.41 -5.87
CA HIS A 150 4.48 -0.94 -7.21
C HIS A 150 5.14 0.38 -7.61
N PHE A 151 5.82 1.07 -6.69
CA PHE A 151 6.33 2.42 -6.94
C PHE A 151 7.64 2.45 -7.76
N LEU A 152 7.94 3.63 -8.31
CA LEU A 152 9.11 3.91 -9.14
C LEU A 152 10.08 4.90 -8.45
N THR A 153 10.65 4.60 -7.31
CA THR A 153 10.84 3.36 -6.55
C THR A 153 10.39 3.53 -5.10
N ARG A 154 10.51 2.47 -4.24
CA ARG A 154 10.39 2.62 -2.77
C ARG A 154 11.32 3.68 -2.22
N ARG A 155 12.59 3.67 -2.63
CA ARG A 155 13.61 4.65 -2.19
C ARG A 155 13.17 6.09 -2.45
N GLN A 156 12.58 6.34 -3.61
CA GLN A 156 12.11 7.67 -3.95
C GLN A 156 10.87 8.05 -3.14
N PHE A 157 9.95 7.13 -2.97
CA PHE A 157 8.79 7.32 -2.09
C PHE A 157 9.22 7.59 -0.63
N PHE A 158 10.19 6.85 -0.09
CA PHE A 158 10.66 7.08 1.28
C PHE A 158 11.26 8.46 1.47
N ARG A 159 12.01 8.98 0.48
CA ARG A 159 12.52 10.36 0.50
C ARG A 159 11.40 11.40 0.48
N GLU A 160 10.41 11.22 -0.38
CA GLU A 160 9.25 12.11 -0.45
C GLU A 160 8.42 12.06 0.84
N ALA A 161 8.14 10.86 1.36
CA ALA A 161 7.45 10.70 2.64
C ALA A 161 8.21 11.39 3.78
N CYS A 162 9.54 11.22 3.84
CA CYS A 162 10.36 11.91 4.82
C CYS A 162 10.31 13.42 4.64
N ARG A 163 10.36 13.93 3.43
CA ARG A 163 10.31 15.37 3.13
C ARG A 163 8.99 16.01 3.61
N VAL A 164 7.87 15.37 3.28
CA VAL A 164 6.54 15.94 3.61
C VAL A 164 6.12 15.71 5.06
N LEU A 165 6.72 14.77 5.78
CA LEU A 165 6.49 14.60 7.22
C LEU A 165 7.16 15.73 8.02
N ARG A 166 6.56 16.16 9.11
CA ARG A 166 7.20 17.02 10.11
C ARG A 166 8.31 16.27 10.84
N PRO A 167 9.32 16.95 11.40
CA PRO A 167 10.25 16.34 12.35
C PRO A 167 9.49 15.58 13.45
N GLY A 168 9.89 14.33 13.71
CA GLY A 168 9.18 13.45 14.64
C GLY A 168 7.89 12.82 14.13
N GLY A 169 7.46 13.14 12.89
CA GLY A 169 6.32 12.51 12.23
C GLY A 169 6.57 11.04 11.84
N TRP A 170 5.51 10.31 11.51
CA TRP A 170 5.54 8.86 11.32
C TRP A 170 5.17 8.44 9.90
N LEU A 171 5.94 7.52 9.35
CA LEU A 171 5.60 6.74 8.17
C LEU A 171 5.15 5.35 8.61
N LEU A 172 3.94 4.95 8.24
CA LEU A 172 3.35 3.63 8.48
C LEU A 172 3.17 2.91 7.15
N LEU A 173 3.64 1.68 7.06
CA LEU A 173 3.56 0.89 5.84
C LEU A 173 3.11 -0.54 6.12
N SER A 174 2.31 -1.10 5.22
CA SER A 174 2.36 -2.52 4.94
C SER A 174 2.93 -2.72 3.53
N ASP A 175 3.84 -3.66 3.37
CA ASP A 175 4.52 -3.90 2.09
C ASP A 175 4.86 -5.37 1.89
N ILE A 176 5.10 -5.75 0.62
CA ILE A 176 5.36 -7.12 0.22
C ILE A 176 6.77 -7.22 -0.34
N LEU A 177 7.59 -8.10 0.24
CA LEU A 177 8.83 -8.55 -0.36
C LEU A 177 8.55 -9.79 -1.21
N MET A 178 9.03 -9.77 -2.43
CA MET A 178 8.85 -10.88 -3.37
C MET A 178 10.14 -11.65 -3.53
N HIS A 179 10.04 -12.96 -3.72
CA HIS A 179 11.18 -13.77 -4.13
C HIS A 179 11.80 -13.23 -5.42
N ALA A 180 13.12 -13.28 -5.53
CA ALA A 180 13.86 -12.75 -6.69
C ALA A 180 13.36 -13.31 -8.03
N GLU A 181 13.01 -14.60 -8.09
CA GLU A 181 12.48 -15.23 -9.30
C GLU A 181 11.04 -14.75 -9.62
N ALA A 182 10.23 -14.49 -8.61
CA ALA A 182 8.90 -13.92 -8.80
C ALA A 182 8.99 -12.48 -9.32
N GLU A 183 9.91 -11.68 -8.76
CA GLU A 183 10.16 -10.31 -9.22
C GLU A 183 10.60 -10.28 -10.69
N LYS A 184 11.46 -11.21 -11.13
CA LYS A 184 11.88 -11.33 -12.53
C LYS A 184 10.71 -11.62 -13.49
N ARG A 185 9.67 -12.33 -13.03
CA ARG A 185 8.47 -12.65 -13.84
C ARG A 185 7.45 -11.51 -13.92
N ARG A 186 7.60 -10.46 -13.11
CA ARG A 186 6.67 -9.33 -13.14
C ARG A 186 6.79 -8.58 -14.47
N ARG A 187 5.67 -8.38 -15.14
CA ARG A 187 5.59 -7.68 -16.43
C ARG A 187 6.07 -6.22 -16.37
N TYR A 188 5.85 -5.59 -15.22
CA TYR A 188 6.23 -4.20 -14.95
C TYR A 188 7.06 -4.19 -13.66
N ARG A 189 8.33 -4.52 -13.78
CA ARG A 189 9.29 -4.50 -12.69
C ARG A 189 10.23 -3.31 -12.86
N HIS A 190 10.60 -2.72 -11.75
CA HIS A 190 11.78 -1.87 -11.65
C HIS A 190 12.83 -2.61 -10.86
N GLU A 191 13.92 -2.97 -11.48
CA GLU A 191 15.04 -3.65 -10.79
C GLU A 191 15.48 -2.86 -9.55
N GLU A 192 15.49 -1.53 -9.64
CA GLU A 192 15.80 -0.64 -8.53
C GLU A 192 14.76 -0.65 -7.39
N ASN A 193 13.56 -1.22 -7.61
CA ASN A 193 12.53 -1.36 -6.58
C ASN A 193 12.58 -2.69 -5.85
N TYR A 194 13.40 -3.63 -6.32
CA TYR A 194 13.60 -4.89 -5.62
C TYR A 194 14.31 -4.64 -4.28
N VAL A 195 13.83 -5.29 -3.24
CA VAL A 195 14.43 -5.29 -1.90
C VAL A 195 14.58 -6.74 -1.48
N ARG A 196 15.80 -7.13 -1.16
CA ARG A 196 16.16 -8.51 -0.89
C ARG A 196 15.60 -9.03 0.44
N ASP A 197 15.71 -8.20 1.50
CA ASP A 197 15.36 -8.61 2.86
C ASP A 197 14.99 -7.40 3.76
N GLU A 198 14.60 -7.69 4.99
CA GLU A 198 14.22 -6.67 5.98
C GLU A 198 15.39 -5.74 6.38
N VAL A 199 16.62 -6.24 6.31
CA VAL A 199 17.80 -5.45 6.65
C VAL A 199 18.00 -4.36 5.61
N GLU A 200 17.94 -4.72 4.33
CA GLU A 200 18.00 -3.75 3.24
C GLU A 200 16.82 -2.79 3.28
N TYR A 201 15.61 -3.29 3.58
CA TYR A 201 14.42 -2.45 3.73
C TYR A 201 14.62 -1.35 4.78
N ARG A 202 15.10 -1.75 5.96
CA ARG A 202 15.45 -0.83 7.05
C ARG A 202 16.51 0.18 6.63
N GLN A 203 17.59 -0.27 5.99
CA GLN A 203 18.68 0.60 5.53
C GLN A 203 18.17 1.65 4.54
N GLN A 204 17.24 1.31 3.64
CA GLN A 204 16.65 2.26 2.71
C GLN A 204 15.83 3.36 3.43
N LEU A 205 15.10 3.00 4.49
CA LEU A 205 14.37 3.96 5.32
C LEU A 205 15.31 4.86 6.13
N GLU A 206 16.34 4.28 6.75
CA GLU A 206 17.35 5.03 7.52
C GLU A 206 18.10 6.02 6.62
N ALA A 207 18.45 5.60 5.40
CA ALA A 207 19.07 6.45 4.39
C ALA A 207 18.13 7.58 3.90
N ALA A 208 16.82 7.39 3.97
CA ALA A 208 15.83 8.43 3.65
C ALA A 208 15.61 9.43 4.79
N GLY A 209 16.18 9.19 5.99
CA GLY A 209 16.12 10.12 7.12
C GLY A 209 15.20 9.67 8.26
N PHE A 210 14.80 8.40 8.29
CA PHE A 210 14.00 7.84 9.39
C PHE A 210 14.88 7.23 10.48
N ASN A 211 14.50 7.43 11.76
CA ASN A 211 15.06 6.76 12.94
C ASN A 211 14.21 7.11 14.19
N PRO A 212 13.68 6.15 14.95
CA PRO A 212 13.83 4.70 14.74
C PRO A 212 13.01 4.15 13.57
N VAL A 213 13.42 2.97 13.10
CA VAL A 213 12.69 2.16 12.11
C VAL A 213 12.36 0.81 12.74
N GLN A 214 11.08 0.50 12.84
CA GLN A 214 10.57 -0.79 13.26
C GLN A 214 10.03 -1.54 12.05
N VAL A 215 10.50 -2.78 11.85
CA VAL A 215 10.03 -3.69 10.81
C VAL A 215 9.57 -4.96 11.50
N VAL A 216 8.34 -5.39 11.23
CA VAL A 216 7.71 -6.58 11.80
C VAL A 216 7.31 -7.50 10.67
N ASP A 217 7.73 -8.76 10.74
CA ASP A 217 7.28 -9.81 9.84
C ASP A 217 5.84 -10.20 10.20
N ALA A 218 4.92 -9.93 9.30
CA ALA A 218 3.50 -10.26 9.40
C ALA A 218 3.06 -11.24 8.31
N THR A 219 3.98 -12.03 7.78
CA THR A 219 3.71 -12.99 6.70
C THR A 219 2.63 -13.99 7.10
N GLU A 220 2.69 -14.50 8.33
CA GLU A 220 1.72 -15.48 8.85
C GLU A 220 0.30 -14.86 8.92
N PRO A 221 0.05 -13.77 9.67
CA PRO A 221 -1.29 -13.24 9.79
C PRO A 221 -1.80 -12.53 8.53
N CYS A 222 -0.93 -11.97 7.68
CA CYS A 222 -1.39 -11.25 6.49
C CYS A 222 -1.41 -12.14 5.26
N TRP A 223 -0.24 -12.58 4.78
CA TRP A 223 -0.16 -13.31 3.52
C TRP A 223 -0.80 -14.71 3.61
N LYS A 224 -0.39 -15.54 4.59
CA LYS A 224 -0.96 -16.88 4.74
C LYS A 224 -2.42 -16.83 5.16
N GLY A 225 -2.78 -15.93 6.08
CA GLY A 225 -4.16 -15.72 6.48
C GLY A 225 -5.06 -15.37 5.29
N HIS A 226 -4.64 -14.42 4.46
CA HIS A 226 -5.35 -14.07 3.22
C HIS A 226 -5.48 -15.28 2.28
N PHE A 227 -4.38 -16.00 2.02
CA PHE A 227 -4.38 -17.16 1.14
C PHE A 227 -5.37 -18.23 1.62
N MET A 228 -5.35 -18.58 2.90
CA MET A 228 -6.27 -19.57 3.48
C MET A 228 -7.72 -19.11 3.36
N ASN A 229 -7.99 -17.81 3.56
CA ASN A 229 -9.34 -17.27 3.40
C ASN A 229 -9.81 -17.29 1.92
N VAL A 230 -8.94 -17.02 0.96
CA VAL A 230 -9.27 -17.14 -0.48
C VAL A 230 -9.66 -18.60 -0.80
N VAL A 231 -8.89 -19.56 -0.34
CA VAL A 231 -9.17 -21.00 -0.54
C VAL A 231 -10.53 -21.38 0.08
N ARG A 232 -10.78 -20.95 1.32
CA ARG A 232 -12.07 -21.16 1.99
C ARG A 232 -13.23 -20.55 1.22
N PHE A 233 -13.10 -19.30 0.81
CA PHE A 233 -14.14 -18.57 0.06
C PHE A 233 -14.56 -19.30 -1.22
N PHE A 234 -13.60 -19.80 -2.01
CA PHE A 234 -13.96 -20.53 -3.23
C PHE A 234 -14.60 -21.89 -2.95
N HIS A 235 -14.22 -22.59 -1.89
CA HIS A 235 -14.91 -23.82 -1.47
C HIS A 235 -16.34 -23.52 -1.01
N GLU A 236 -16.57 -22.45 -0.23
CA GLU A 236 -17.92 -22.04 0.18
C GLU A 236 -18.80 -21.73 -1.02
N LYS A 237 -18.28 -21.02 -2.03
CA LYS A 237 -18.99 -20.76 -3.29
C LYS A 237 -19.34 -22.04 -4.04
N PHE A 238 -18.46 -23.01 -4.07
CA PHE A 238 -18.70 -24.30 -4.70
C PHE A 238 -19.79 -25.10 -3.95
N PHE A 239 -19.73 -25.18 -2.64
CA PHE A 239 -20.76 -25.86 -1.85
C PHE A 239 -22.14 -25.17 -1.91
N ALA A 240 -22.16 -23.84 -2.09
CA ALA A 240 -23.38 -23.09 -2.34
C ALA A 240 -23.94 -23.28 -3.76
N GLY A 241 -23.22 -23.95 -4.67
CA GLY A 241 -23.60 -24.12 -6.06
C GLY A 241 -23.46 -22.88 -6.93
N GLU A 242 -22.75 -21.86 -6.45
CA GLU A 242 -22.53 -20.60 -7.18
C GLU A 242 -21.43 -20.70 -8.24
N ILE A 243 -20.49 -21.65 -8.06
CA ILE A 243 -19.45 -21.98 -9.06
C ILE A 243 -19.41 -23.51 -9.25
N ASP A 244 -19.01 -23.95 -10.42
CA ASP A 244 -18.84 -25.37 -10.72
C ASP A 244 -17.45 -25.91 -10.34
N ARG A 245 -17.28 -27.24 -10.45
CA ARG A 245 -16.01 -27.90 -10.17
C ARG A 245 -14.84 -27.41 -11.03
N ARG A 246 -15.11 -27.04 -12.28
CA ARG A 246 -14.08 -26.56 -13.21
C ARG A 246 -13.59 -25.18 -12.79
N GLU A 247 -14.52 -24.28 -12.48
CA GLU A 247 -14.21 -22.94 -11.99
C GLU A 247 -13.46 -23.01 -10.66
N LEU A 248 -13.92 -23.83 -9.70
CA LEU A 248 -13.20 -24.04 -8.44
C LEU A 248 -11.75 -24.47 -8.69
N ALA A 249 -11.54 -25.49 -9.53
CA ALA A 249 -10.19 -25.98 -9.82
C ALA A 249 -9.30 -24.89 -10.45
N GLU A 250 -9.84 -24.09 -11.37
CA GLU A 250 -9.11 -22.97 -11.98
C GLU A 250 -8.73 -21.89 -10.97
N ARG A 251 -9.67 -21.48 -10.10
CA ARG A 251 -9.43 -20.47 -9.06
C ARG A 251 -8.38 -20.92 -8.05
N LEU A 252 -8.48 -22.16 -7.58
CA LEU A 252 -7.50 -22.72 -6.66
C LEU A 252 -6.11 -22.81 -7.31
N ARG A 253 -6.01 -23.30 -8.55
CA ARG A 253 -4.75 -23.36 -9.28
C ARG A 253 -4.11 -21.95 -9.37
N LEU A 254 -4.85 -20.93 -9.79
CA LEU A 254 -4.36 -19.55 -9.86
C LEU A 254 -3.90 -19.00 -8.51
N SER A 255 -4.53 -19.42 -7.42
CA SER A 255 -4.13 -19.05 -6.07
C SER A 255 -2.83 -19.75 -5.67
N TYR A 256 -2.73 -21.07 -5.88
CA TYR A 256 -1.54 -21.87 -5.56
C TYR A 256 -0.31 -21.47 -6.38
N ASP A 257 -0.49 -21.11 -7.67
CA ASP A 257 0.60 -20.67 -8.55
C ASP A 257 1.28 -19.39 -8.03
N ARG A 258 0.62 -18.61 -7.18
CA ARG A 258 1.14 -17.36 -6.61
C ARG A 258 1.73 -17.48 -5.21
N VAL A 259 1.51 -18.61 -4.54
CA VAL A 259 2.03 -18.81 -3.17
C VAL A 259 3.54 -18.58 -3.07
N PRO A 260 4.37 -19.10 -4.01
CA PRO A 260 5.81 -18.90 -3.94
C PRO A 260 6.28 -17.50 -4.38
N ASP A 261 5.38 -16.59 -4.73
CA ASP A 261 5.78 -15.26 -5.19
C ASP A 261 6.14 -14.33 -4.03
N THR A 262 5.47 -14.48 -2.89
CA THR A 262 5.68 -13.65 -1.69
C THR A 262 6.69 -14.30 -0.75
N GLU A 263 7.76 -13.60 -0.46
CA GLU A 263 8.74 -14.01 0.53
C GLU A 263 8.35 -13.56 1.93
N LYS A 264 8.02 -12.27 2.07
CA LYS A 264 7.58 -11.68 3.32
C LYS A 264 6.50 -10.63 3.14
N TYR A 265 5.67 -10.51 4.15
CA TYR A 265 4.76 -9.40 4.33
C TYR A 265 5.18 -8.60 5.55
N LEU A 266 5.40 -7.30 5.39
CA LEU A 266 5.97 -6.45 6.42
C LEU A 266 4.95 -5.43 6.93
N LEU A 267 4.93 -5.23 8.26
CA LEU A 267 4.39 -4.02 8.88
C LEU A 267 5.57 -3.15 9.32
N VAL A 268 5.55 -1.89 8.95
CA VAL A 268 6.66 -0.97 9.15
C VAL A 268 6.18 0.33 9.78
N ALA A 269 6.90 0.75 10.81
CA ALA A 269 6.78 2.08 11.38
C ALA A 269 8.15 2.76 11.41
N ALA A 270 8.24 3.94 10.82
CA ALA A 270 9.47 4.69 10.73
C ALA A 270 9.22 6.15 11.15
N ARG A 271 10.00 6.65 12.10
CA ARG A 271 9.86 8.02 12.60
C ARG A 271 10.86 8.93 11.90
N ARG A 272 10.40 10.03 11.33
CA ARG A 272 11.30 11.06 10.81
C ARG A 272 12.17 11.59 11.94
N ARG A 273 13.48 11.67 11.71
CA ARG A 273 14.43 12.27 12.68
C ARG A 273 13.98 13.67 13.06
N GLU A 274 14.11 14.01 14.33
CA GLU A 274 13.93 15.39 14.76
C GLU A 274 15.05 16.25 14.19
N SER A 275 14.76 17.50 13.84
CA SER A 275 15.82 18.45 13.51
C SER A 275 16.73 18.54 14.72
N ALA A 276 18.05 18.46 14.50
CA ALA A 276 18.98 18.78 15.58
C ALA A 276 18.59 20.17 16.11
N ALA A 277 18.34 20.28 17.39
CA ALA A 277 18.16 21.60 17.99
C ALA A 277 19.42 22.38 17.70
N GLU A 278 19.31 23.54 17.02
CA GLU A 278 20.43 24.47 16.94
C GLU A 278 20.86 24.76 18.38
N PRO A 279 22.15 24.62 18.69
CA PRO A 279 22.61 25.00 20.00
C PRO A 279 22.26 26.48 20.21
N SER A 280 21.47 26.77 21.24
CA SER A 280 21.16 28.12 21.64
C SER A 280 22.50 28.83 21.91
N ILE A 281 22.82 29.82 21.09
CA ILE A 281 23.98 30.69 21.26
C ILE A 281 23.72 31.65 22.42
#